data_b97597fe371198fa2c2e1786c438dd93
#
_entry.id   b97597fe371198fa2c2e1786c438dd93
#
_cell.length_a   1.000
_cell.length_b   1.000
_cell.length_c   1.000
_cell.angle_alpha   90.00
_cell.angle_beta   90.00
_cell.angle_gamma   90.00
#
_symmetry.space_group_name_H-M   'P 1'
#
loop_
_entity.id
_entity.type
_entity.pdbx_description
1 polymer ?
#
loop_
_entity_poly.entity_id
_entity_poly.type
_entity_poly.pdbx_seq_one_letter_code
_entity_poly.pdbx_strand_id
1 'polypeptide(L)'
;MEFSIHICEYNRSNTDCETIYRPEGSGDYLFLLFKKPMKVYDGTAFIIAQENACLFYTLDHEQHYQAVQKLRNSYVHFWCGENLGEKYGIPQNTVFYPQNTEAIDELIRLQQREYIVKDPYAVEYEEALVRQMMIMASRGMRRRSRPDCTRNFRSCALRC
;
A
#
# COMPACT_ATOMS: atom_id res chain seq x y z
N MET A 1 4.53 21.80 -5.21
CA MET A 1 3.43 20.82 -5.16
C MET A 1 3.20 20.41 -3.71
N GLU A 2 1.97 20.40 -3.30
CA GLU A 2 1.63 20.20 -1.90
C GLU A 2 1.68 18.71 -1.53
N PHE A 3 2.43 18.38 -0.48
CA PHE A 3 2.56 17.03 0.05
C PHE A 3 2.71 17.07 1.57
N SER A 4 2.08 16.15 2.27
CA SER A 4 2.28 15.97 3.71
C SER A 4 1.94 14.54 4.15
N ILE A 5 2.71 14.02 5.10
CA ILE A 5 2.36 12.80 5.84
C ILE A 5 1.51 13.22 7.05
N HIS A 6 0.34 12.63 7.22
CA HIS A 6 -0.51 12.87 8.38
C HIS A 6 -0.20 11.91 9.52
N ILE A 7 -0.10 10.60 9.21
CA ILE A 7 0.31 9.59 10.17
C ILE A 7 0.87 8.39 9.41
N CYS A 8 1.88 7.77 9.97
CA CYS A 8 2.55 6.61 9.38
C CYS A 8 2.96 5.66 10.50
N GLU A 9 2.58 4.40 10.39
CA GLU A 9 3.01 3.37 11.33
C GLU A 9 3.48 2.13 10.59
N TYR A 10 4.68 1.71 10.94
CA TYR A 10 5.25 0.44 10.51
C TYR A 10 4.91 -0.64 11.54
N ASN A 11 4.37 -1.75 11.05
CA ASN A 11 4.18 -2.95 11.85
C ASN A 11 3.33 -2.71 13.12
N ARG A 12 2.27 -1.91 12.98
CA ARG A 12 1.31 -1.68 14.05
C ARG A 12 0.64 -3.00 14.41
N SER A 13 0.56 -3.32 15.68
CA SER A 13 -0.13 -4.51 16.16
C SER A 13 -1.10 -4.17 17.30
N ASN A 14 -2.22 -4.90 17.31
CA ASN A 14 -3.21 -4.84 18.37
C ASN A 14 -3.73 -6.26 18.61
N THR A 15 -3.89 -6.66 19.88
CA THR A 15 -4.40 -7.97 20.26
C THR A 15 -5.90 -8.11 20.08
N ASP A 16 -6.62 -6.99 19.98
CA ASP A 16 -8.06 -6.95 19.85
C ASP A 16 -8.51 -7.01 18.38
N CYS A 17 -9.74 -7.50 18.15
CA CYS A 17 -10.39 -7.44 16.85
C CYS A 17 -10.86 -6.01 16.56
N GLU A 18 -9.92 -5.15 16.24
CA GLU A 18 -10.19 -3.76 15.95
C GLU A 18 -10.96 -3.60 14.64
N THR A 19 -12.00 -2.78 14.68
CA THR A 19 -12.77 -2.38 13.50
C THR A 19 -12.49 -0.93 13.17
N ILE A 20 -12.15 -0.68 11.91
CA ILE A 20 -12.04 0.67 11.36
C ILE A 20 -13.26 0.91 10.48
N TYR A 21 -14.02 1.94 10.78
CA TYR A 21 -15.18 2.34 10.00
C TYR A 21 -15.21 3.85 9.83
N ARG A 22 -15.00 4.29 8.58
CA ARG A 22 -15.06 5.70 8.18
C ARG A 22 -15.95 5.79 6.94
N PRO A 23 -17.26 6.05 7.12
CA PRO A 23 -18.23 6.03 6.00
C PRO A 23 -17.93 7.06 4.91
N GLU A 24 -17.25 8.15 5.24
CA GLU A 24 -16.92 9.23 4.32
C GLU A 24 -15.42 9.32 4.00
N GLY A 25 -14.67 8.25 4.31
CA GLY A 25 -13.22 8.24 4.14
C GLY A 25 -12.47 8.97 5.25
N SER A 26 -11.17 9.12 5.09
CA SER A 26 -10.30 9.78 6.07
C SER A 26 -9.92 11.21 5.68
N GLY A 27 -10.36 11.69 4.50
CA GLY A 27 -10.01 13.02 4.00
C GLY A 27 -8.60 13.13 3.43
N ASP A 28 -7.86 12.03 3.43
CA ASP A 28 -6.53 11.91 2.85
C ASP A 28 -6.41 10.59 2.09
N TYR A 29 -5.26 10.34 1.47
CA TYR A 29 -4.95 9.04 0.87
C TYR A 29 -4.42 8.10 1.95
N LEU A 30 -4.87 6.85 1.91
CA LEU A 30 -4.43 5.82 2.84
C LEU A 30 -3.89 4.61 2.08
N PHE A 31 -2.63 4.31 2.27
CA PHE A 31 -2.02 3.07 1.79
C PHE A 31 -1.88 2.09 2.95
N LEU A 32 -2.43 0.89 2.79
CA LEU A 32 -2.41 -0.18 3.79
C LEU A 32 -1.67 -1.39 3.24
N LEU A 33 -0.83 -1.99 4.08
CA LEU A 33 -0.28 -3.33 3.89
C LEU A 33 -0.68 -4.20 5.07
N PHE A 34 -1.53 -5.19 4.81
CA PHE A 34 -2.00 -6.12 5.84
C PHE A 34 -0.99 -7.25 6.05
N LYS A 35 -0.60 -7.47 7.29
CA LYS A 35 0.31 -8.56 7.68
C LYS A 35 -0.40 -9.75 8.31
N LYS A 36 -1.68 -9.62 8.58
CA LYS A 36 -2.60 -10.65 9.05
C LYS A 36 -3.90 -10.54 8.27
N PRO A 37 -4.67 -11.63 8.15
CA PRO A 37 -5.96 -11.58 7.45
C PRO A 37 -6.87 -10.49 7.99
N MET A 38 -7.57 -9.83 7.07
CA MET A 38 -8.43 -8.68 7.36
C MET A 38 -9.75 -8.83 6.61
N LYS A 39 -10.88 -8.65 7.31
CA LYS A 39 -12.17 -8.47 6.65
C LYS A 39 -12.23 -7.08 6.06
N VAL A 40 -12.50 -6.98 4.78
CA VAL A 40 -12.62 -5.70 4.07
C VAL A 40 -13.98 -5.65 3.40
N TYR A 41 -14.73 -4.58 3.62
CA TYR A 41 -15.98 -4.33 2.93
C TYR A 41 -15.71 -3.73 1.55
N ASP A 42 -16.25 -4.36 0.50
CA ASP A 42 -15.99 -3.97 -0.89
C ASP A 42 -17.09 -3.11 -1.51
N GLY A 43 -18.08 -2.70 -0.73
CA GLY A 43 -19.26 -1.97 -1.18
C GLY A 43 -20.51 -2.85 -1.27
N THR A 44 -20.37 -4.17 -1.28
CA THR A 44 -21.49 -5.12 -1.30
C THR A 44 -21.41 -6.17 -0.21
N ALA A 45 -20.22 -6.66 0.10
CA ALA A 45 -20.00 -7.72 1.08
C ALA A 45 -18.62 -7.60 1.72
N PHE A 46 -18.41 -8.29 2.84
CA PHE A 46 -17.07 -8.44 3.40
C PHE A 46 -16.31 -9.55 2.68
N ILE A 47 -15.11 -9.27 2.27
CA ILE A 47 -14.15 -10.24 1.74
C ILE A 47 -13.02 -10.42 2.74
N ILE A 48 -12.31 -11.54 2.68
CA ILE A 48 -11.11 -11.77 3.50
C ILE A 48 -9.89 -11.43 2.66
N ALA A 49 -9.24 -10.31 3.01
CA ALA A 49 -7.92 -10.00 2.49
C ALA A 49 -6.89 -10.87 3.21
N GLN A 50 -6.06 -11.56 2.46
CA GLN A 50 -5.04 -12.44 3.01
C GLN A 50 -3.80 -11.67 3.45
N GLU A 51 -2.90 -12.34 4.12
CA GLU A 51 -1.59 -11.80 4.48
C GLU A 51 -0.88 -11.25 3.22
N ASN A 52 -0.24 -10.10 3.34
CA ASN A 52 0.43 -9.36 2.27
C ASN A 52 -0.51 -8.69 1.24
N ALA A 53 -1.79 -8.60 1.52
CA ALA A 53 -2.69 -7.78 0.75
C ALA A 53 -2.40 -6.29 0.96
N CYS A 54 -2.55 -5.52 -0.09
CA CYS A 54 -2.50 -4.06 -0.04
C CYS A 54 -3.87 -3.47 -0.37
N LEU A 55 -4.09 -2.24 0.10
CA LEU A 55 -5.31 -1.49 -0.17
C LEU A 55 -4.95 0.00 -0.20
N PHE A 56 -5.33 0.66 -1.28
CA PHE A 56 -5.13 2.10 -1.44
C PHE A 56 -6.47 2.80 -1.50
N TYR A 57 -6.81 3.51 -0.42
CA TYR A 57 -8.05 4.28 -0.32
C TYR A 57 -7.85 5.71 -0.80
N THR A 58 -8.79 6.19 -1.63
CA THR A 58 -8.89 7.59 -2.03
C THR A 58 -9.60 8.43 -0.98
N LEU A 59 -9.57 9.75 -1.13
CA LEU A 59 -9.93 10.74 -0.09
C LEU A 59 -11.29 10.53 0.57
N ASP A 60 -12.31 10.29 -0.23
CA ASP A 60 -13.71 10.29 0.22
C ASP A 60 -14.37 8.91 0.17
N HIS A 61 -13.59 7.87 -0.09
CA HIS A 61 -14.12 6.52 -0.20
C HIS A 61 -14.36 5.91 1.18
N GLU A 62 -15.49 5.23 1.35
CA GLU A 62 -15.81 4.50 2.58
C GLU A 62 -14.70 3.51 2.92
N GLN A 63 -14.22 3.56 4.16
CA GLN A 63 -13.24 2.64 4.70
C GLN A 63 -13.91 1.79 5.76
N HIS A 64 -13.96 0.49 5.53
CA HIS A 64 -14.54 -0.43 6.50
C HIS A 64 -13.76 -1.75 6.47
N TYR A 65 -12.96 -1.98 7.49
CA TYR A 65 -12.19 -3.21 7.62
C TYR A 65 -12.04 -3.59 9.10
N GLN A 66 -11.93 -4.88 9.35
CA GLN A 66 -11.86 -5.45 10.69
C GLN A 66 -10.87 -6.60 10.72
N ALA A 67 -10.03 -6.63 11.75
CA ALA A 67 -9.12 -7.74 11.97
C ALA A 67 -9.90 -9.05 12.19
N VAL A 68 -9.45 -10.15 11.57
CA VAL A 68 -10.06 -11.46 11.76
C VAL A 68 -9.71 -12.01 13.15
N GLN A 69 -8.46 -11.89 13.56
CA GLN A 69 -7.98 -12.29 14.89
C GLN A 69 -7.20 -11.18 15.56
N LYS A 70 -6.05 -10.86 15.00
CA LYS A 70 -5.15 -9.81 15.49
C LYS A 70 -4.94 -8.79 14.40
N LEU A 71 -4.94 -7.53 14.77
CA LEU A 71 -4.54 -6.48 13.85
C LEU A 71 -3.02 -6.48 13.73
N ARG A 72 -2.51 -6.57 12.51
CA ARG A 72 -1.12 -6.28 12.20
C ARG A 72 -1.04 -5.72 10.80
N ASN A 73 -0.61 -4.47 10.70
CA ASN A 73 -0.48 -3.79 9.43
C ASN A 73 0.58 -2.71 9.48
N SER A 74 1.00 -2.29 8.30
CA SER A 74 1.77 -1.06 8.09
C SER A 74 0.92 -0.13 7.24
N TYR A 75 0.94 1.17 7.53
CA TYR A 75 0.10 2.10 6.78
C TYR A 75 0.69 3.51 6.75
N VAL A 76 0.26 4.26 5.75
CA VAL A 76 0.60 5.67 5.57
C VAL A 76 -0.65 6.45 5.18
N HIS A 77 -1.02 7.43 5.99
CA HIS A 77 -1.97 8.48 5.62
C HIS A 77 -1.18 9.67 5.10
N PHE A 78 -1.49 10.11 3.89
CA PHE A 78 -0.79 11.24 3.30
C PHE A 78 -1.71 12.09 2.43
N TRP A 79 -1.33 13.33 2.25
CA TRP A 79 -1.93 14.25 1.28
C TRP A 79 -0.97 14.50 0.14
N CYS A 80 -1.51 14.55 -1.08
CA CYS A 80 -0.77 14.92 -2.28
C CYS A 80 -1.70 15.68 -3.22
N GLY A 81 -1.19 16.69 -3.91
CA GLY A 81 -1.98 17.47 -4.87
C GLY A 81 -2.39 16.71 -6.12
N GLU A 82 -1.87 15.50 -6.33
CA GLU A 82 -2.25 14.62 -7.42
C GLU A 82 -2.58 13.21 -6.89
N ASN A 83 -3.42 12.47 -7.62
CA ASN A 83 -3.73 11.08 -7.26
C ASN A 83 -2.61 10.17 -7.74
N LEU A 84 -1.77 9.72 -6.80
CA LEU A 84 -0.64 8.84 -7.10
C LEU A 84 -1.08 7.44 -7.51
N GLY A 85 -2.27 6.99 -7.10
CA GLY A 85 -2.84 5.73 -7.55
C GLY A 85 -3.12 5.72 -9.04
N GLU A 86 -3.73 6.78 -9.55
CA GLU A 86 -3.93 6.96 -11.00
C GLU A 86 -2.61 7.10 -11.74
N LYS A 87 -1.73 7.94 -11.21
CA LYS A 87 -0.44 8.20 -11.84
C LYS A 87 0.38 6.94 -12.07
N TYR A 88 0.43 6.05 -11.09
CA TYR A 88 1.25 4.84 -11.14
C TYR A 88 0.46 3.57 -11.48
N GLY A 89 -0.83 3.69 -11.78
CA GLY A 89 -1.66 2.57 -12.21
C GLY A 89 -1.90 1.53 -11.12
N ILE A 90 -2.13 1.96 -9.90
CA ILE A 90 -2.43 1.09 -8.75
C ILE A 90 -3.95 0.95 -8.63
N PRO A 91 -4.46 -0.26 -8.32
CA PRO A 91 -5.88 -0.43 -7.99
C PRO A 91 -6.28 0.47 -6.83
N GLN A 92 -7.40 1.18 -6.96
CA GLN A 92 -7.90 2.09 -5.95
C GLN A 92 -9.14 1.52 -5.28
N ASN A 93 -9.21 1.63 -3.95
CA ASN A 93 -10.36 1.21 -3.15
C ASN A 93 -10.68 -0.29 -3.26
N THR A 94 -9.72 -1.08 -3.71
CA THR A 94 -9.85 -2.52 -3.97
C THR A 94 -8.60 -3.23 -3.45
N VAL A 95 -8.80 -4.37 -2.79
CA VAL A 95 -7.69 -5.21 -2.31
C VAL A 95 -6.87 -5.70 -3.50
N PHE A 96 -5.55 -5.63 -3.40
CA PHE A 96 -4.62 -6.13 -4.41
C PHE A 96 -3.39 -6.76 -3.76
N TYR A 97 -2.65 -7.56 -4.53
CA TYR A 97 -1.56 -8.38 -4.01
C TYR A 97 -0.27 -8.16 -4.84
N PRO A 98 0.52 -7.11 -4.56
CA PRO A 98 1.82 -6.97 -5.21
C PRO A 98 2.80 -8.03 -4.69
N GLN A 99 3.75 -8.44 -5.53
CA GLN A 99 4.70 -9.52 -5.18
C GLN A 99 5.85 -9.06 -4.30
N ASN A 100 6.10 -7.76 -4.22
CA ASN A 100 7.26 -7.17 -3.57
C ASN A 100 6.90 -6.45 -2.27
N THR A 101 6.04 -7.05 -1.45
CA THR A 101 5.54 -6.44 -0.22
C THR A 101 6.63 -6.17 0.82
N GLU A 102 7.71 -6.95 0.83
CA GLU A 102 8.86 -6.68 1.71
C GLU A 102 9.51 -5.32 1.41
N ALA A 103 9.68 -4.99 0.13
CA ALA A 103 10.23 -3.70 -0.28
C ALA A 103 9.28 -2.55 0.06
N ILE A 104 7.97 -2.75 -0.12
CA ILE A 104 6.94 -1.77 0.26
C ILE A 104 6.98 -1.51 1.77
N ASP A 105 7.01 -2.58 2.55
CA ASP A 105 7.03 -2.50 4.01
C ASP A 105 8.29 -1.79 4.54
N GLU A 106 9.44 -2.05 3.91
CA GLU A 106 10.69 -1.35 4.25
C GLU A 106 10.58 0.15 3.98
N LEU A 107 9.93 0.56 2.90
CA LEU A 107 9.70 1.97 2.62
C LEU A 107 8.77 2.62 3.64
N ILE A 108 7.76 1.89 4.14
CA ILE A 108 6.90 2.38 5.23
C ILE A 108 7.69 2.54 6.52
N ARG A 109 8.59 1.59 6.82
CA ARG A 109 9.48 1.69 7.98
C ARG A 109 10.35 2.95 7.91
N LEU A 110 10.91 3.25 6.75
CA LEU A 110 11.71 4.45 6.54
C LEU A 110 10.86 5.72 6.68
N GLN A 111 9.61 5.70 6.19
CA GLN A 111 8.69 6.83 6.34
C GLN A 111 8.36 7.09 7.81
N GLN A 112 8.13 6.05 8.61
CA GLN A 112 7.90 6.20 10.05
C GLN A 112 9.08 6.85 10.75
N ARG A 113 10.30 6.46 10.38
CA ARG A 113 11.52 7.07 10.91
C ARG A 113 11.60 8.55 10.53
N GLU A 114 11.34 8.87 9.26
CA GLU A 114 11.42 10.23 8.74
C GLU A 114 10.33 11.13 9.33
N TYR A 115 9.16 10.60 9.62
CA TYR A 115 8.04 11.33 10.21
C TYR A 115 8.42 12.00 11.55
N ILE A 116 9.36 11.42 12.28
CA ILE A 116 9.84 11.95 13.57
C ILE A 116 10.89 13.05 13.36
N VAL A 117 11.61 13.01 12.25
CA VAL A 117 12.63 14.01 11.91
C VAL A 117 11.95 15.31 11.50
N LYS A 118 12.41 16.45 12.04
CA LYS A 118 11.81 17.76 11.80
C LYS A 118 12.82 18.73 11.18
N ASP A 119 13.66 18.23 10.26
CA ASP A 119 14.59 19.08 9.55
C ASP A 119 13.96 19.69 8.28
N PRO A 120 14.63 20.63 7.61
CA PRO A 120 14.09 21.27 6.40
C PRO A 120 13.88 20.33 5.21
N TYR A 121 14.49 19.15 5.21
CA TYR A 121 14.43 18.18 4.11
C TYR A 121 13.38 17.09 4.31
N ALA A 122 12.77 17.02 5.51
CA ALA A 122 11.88 15.92 5.89
C ALA A 122 10.72 15.73 4.90
N VAL A 123 10.00 16.79 4.56
CA VAL A 123 8.84 16.73 3.67
C VAL A 123 9.23 16.23 2.28
N GLU A 124 10.34 16.74 1.72
CA GLU A 124 10.82 16.31 0.42
C GLU A 124 11.24 14.83 0.44
N TYR A 125 11.89 14.39 1.51
CA TYR A 125 12.31 13.00 1.67
C TYR A 125 11.09 12.08 1.83
N GLU A 126 10.10 12.47 2.63
CA GLU A 126 8.85 11.75 2.81
C GLU A 126 8.09 11.59 1.48
N GLU A 127 8.00 12.65 0.69
CA GLU A 127 7.37 12.60 -0.64
C GLU A 127 8.08 11.60 -1.55
N ALA A 128 9.42 11.62 -1.55
CA ALA A 128 10.21 10.67 -2.32
C ALA A 128 9.95 9.22 -1.91
N LEU A 129 9.86 8.95 -0.60
CA LEU A 129 9.56 7.61 -0.08
C LEU A 129 8.16 7.14 -0.46
N VAL A 130 7.15 8.01 -0.37
CA VAL A 130 5.76 7.66 -0.78
C VAL A 130 5.72 7.36 -2.27
N ARG A 131 6.35 8.16 -3.11
CA ARG A 131 6.40 7.92 -4.55
C ARG A 131 7.11 6.61 -4.88
N GLN A 132 8.21 6.30 -4.22
CA GLN A 132 8.90 5.01 -4.36
C GLN A 132 7.98 3.85 -3.96
N MET A 133 7.27 3.97 -2.85
CA MET A 133 6.32 2.96 -2.38
C MET A 133 5.23 2.68 -3.43
N MET A 134 4.65 3.72 -4.00
CA MET A 134 3.62 3.61 -5.03
C MET A 134 4.17 2.98 -6.31
N ILE A 135 5.37 3.36 -6.71
CA ILE A 135 6.05 2.76 -7.88
C ILE A 135 6.33 1.28 -7.63
N MET A 136 6.82 0.91 -6.45
CA MET A 136 7.08 -0.48 -6.10
C MET A 136 5.80 -1.32 -6.11
N ALA A 137 4.71 -0.79 -5.59
CA ALA A 137 3.41 -1.46 -5.65
C ALA A 137 2.96 -1.70 -7.09
N SER A 138 3.09 -0.71 -7.96
CA SER A 138 2.78 -0.83 -9.39
C SER A 138 3.64 -1.90 -10.08
N ARG A 139 4.94 -1.88 -9.84
CA ARG A 139 5.88 -2.88 -10.39
C ARG A 139 5.56 -4.29 -9.90
N GLY A 140 5.19 -4.44 -8.64
CA GLY A 140 4.81 -5.73 -8.05
C GLY A 140 3.60 -6.36 -8.74
N MET A 141 2.65 -5.55 -9.21
CA MET A 141 1.49 -6.01 -9.98
C MET A 141 1.87 -6.42 -11.40
N ARG A 142 2.75 -5.68 -12.06
CA ARG A 142 3.15 -5.93 -13.46
C ARG A 142 3.95 -7.22 -13.65
N ARG A 143 4.69 -7.68 -12.63
CA ARG A 143 5.45 -8.93 -12.71
C ARG A 143 4.59 -10.16 -12.98
N ARG A 144 3.30 -10.13 -12.60
CA ARG A 144 2.36 -11.21 -12.85
C ARG A 144 1.93 -11.33 -14.31
N SER A 145 2.04 -10.27 -15.10
CA SER A 145 1.60 -10.20 -16.49
C SER A 145 2.73 -10.36 -17.50
N ARG A 146 3.98 -10.53 -17.08
CA ARG A 146 5.08 -10.83 -17.99
C ARG A 146 5.00 -12.28 -18.43
N PRO A 147 4.97 -12.56 -19.74
CA PRO A 147 5.15 -13.92 -20.23
C PRO A 147 6.52 -14.43 -19.73
N ASP A 148 6.53 -15.70 -19.38
CA ASP A 148 7.68 -16.39 -18.82
C ASP A 148 8.91 -16.17 -19.71
N CYS A 149 9.83 -15.32 -19.26
CA CYS A 149 11.09 -15.04 -19.96
C CYS A 149 11.95 -16.30 -20.13
N THR A 150 11.67 -17.35 -19.36
CA THR A 150 12.41 -18.61 -19.47
C THR A 150 12.13 -19.34 -20.80
N ARG A 151 10.95 -19.15 -21.41
CA ARG A 151 10.65 -19.70 -22.75
C ARG A 151 11.46 -19.04 -23.85
N ASN A 152 11.71 -17.75 -23.75
CA ASN A 152 12.51 -17.04 -24.75
C ASN A 152 14.00 -17.33 -24.64
N PHE A 153 14.52 -17.62 -23.45
CA PHE A 153 15.91 -17.99 -23.25
C PHE A 153 16.25 -19.36 -23.86
N ARG A 154 15.33 -20.34 -23.76
CA ARG A 154 15.51 -21.65 -24.35
C ARG A 154 15.49 -21.60 -25.88
N SER A 155 14.66 -20.74 -26.46
CA SER A 155 14.62 -20.60 -27.93
C SER A 155 15.85 -19.88 -28.50
N CYS A 156 16.46 -18.96 -27.72
CA CYS A 156 17.72 -18.32 -28.12
C CYS A 156 18.92 -19.25 -27.98
N ALA A 157 18.94 -20.11 -26.97
CA ALA A 157 20.05 -21.08 -26.77
C ALA A 157 20.06 -22.21 -27.82
N LEU A 158 18.91 -22.49 -28.44
CA LEU A 158 18.79 -23.52 -29.48
C LEU A 158 19.10 -23.01 -30.91
N ARG A 159 19.33 -21.72 -31.09
CA ARG A 159 19.69 -21.09 -32.39
C ARG A 159 21.17 -20.72 -32.51
N CYS A 160 21.90 -20.96 -31.47
CA CYS A 160 23.37 -20.97 -31.50
C CYS A 160 23.87 -22.39 -31.53
#